data_7690d7fe9a46501926f48ccb13fc56fe
#
_entry.id   7690d7fe9a46501926f48ccb13fc56fe
#
_cell.length_a   1.000
_cell.length_b   1.000
_cell.length_c   1.000
_cell.angle_alpha   90.00
_cell.angle_beta   90.00
_cell.angle_gamma   90.00
#
_symmetry.space_group_name_H-M   'P 1'
#
loop_
_entity.id
_entity.type
_entity.pdbx_description
1 polymer ?
#
loop_
_entity_poly.entity_id
_entity_poly.type
_entity_poly.pdbx_seq_one_letter_code
_entity_poly.pdbx_strand_id
1 'polypeptide(L)'
;MKYKKKKYAVLSENEELELASNGDFIMKKDFIENYEIIDFHCHSYEGLFQLFPPSLQKKKTDHNRALMDLSCFPFSMNLFDLNKVYFSDCPTKLFSIDGVKTRIKLFTGAFVLNYATIERLLMDMDHNGISKAVIHQINPPDKNSADIMEEIVAQNERLYTFGSVHPFDEDIDSKIKHYMNCHIKGWKINPHVCGFSIDCEESLALIEKLSRTGLPILCCSGLGLPQEVLSTNIPSRQTKKDVMNQRLDKYEIVLDTFPETTFILAHSGCFEFEDMVNLLKKHPNVYTDISIQPAGHIKTLIGEIGSERVLFGTDYPFVTQAFSILSVLRATENEEERTFIFSKNAKRLLNGSF
;
A
#
# COMPACT_ATOMS: atom_id res chain seq x y z
N MET A 1 31.04 8.05 5.91
CA MET A 1 31.77 7.44 4.79
C MET A 1 31.18 6.11 4.30
N LYS A 2 30.83 5.17 5.19
CA LYS A 2 30.29 3.84 4.82
C LYS A 2 28.91 3.90 4.09
N TYR A 3 28.08 4.90 4.36
CA TYR A 3 26.73 5.06 3.79
C TYR A 3 26.71 5.71 2.41
N LYS A 4 27.61 6.66 2.14
CA LYS A 4 27.79 7.17 0.77
C LYS A 4 28.16 6.06 -0.21
N LYS A 5 29.00 5.10 0.23
CA LYS A 5 29.37 3.94 -0.58
C LYS A 5 28.17 3.07 -0.97
N LYS A 6 27.13 2.92 -0.10
CA LYS A 6 25.93 2.14 -0.42
C LYS A 6 25.04 2.81 -1.49
N LYS A 7 24.79 4.12 -1.40
CA LYS A 7 24.04 4.84 -2.44
C LYS A 7 24.72 4.70 -3.80
N TYR A 8 26.05 4.85 -3.85
CA TYR A 8 26.81 4.68 -5.09
C TYR A 8 26.79 3.25 -5.61
N ALA A 9 26.81 2.24 -4.76
CA ALA A 9 26.67 0.85 -5.19
C ALA A 9 25.30 0.60 -5.82
N VAL A 10 24.21 1.07 -5.20
CA VAL A 10 22.86 0.97 -5.78
C VAL A 10 22.79 1.64 -7.16
N LEU A 11 23.35 2.84 -7.32
CA LEU A 11 23.35 3.52 -8.61
C LEU A 11 24.24 2.82 -9.65
N SER A 12 25.36 2.23 -9.24
CA SER A 12 26.25 1.50 -10.17
C SER A 12 25.66 0.18 -10.65
N GLU A 13 24.75 -0.40 -9.88
CA GLU A 13 24.07 -1.66 -10.19
C GLU A 13 22.71 -1.44 -10.90
N ASN A 14 22.22 -0.20 -10.97
CA ASN A 14 20.89 0.15 -11.49
C ASN A 14 20.98 1.42 -12.33
N GLU A 15 21.27 1.24 -13.61
CA GLU A 15 21.44 2.36 -14.56
C GLU A 15 20.18 3.20 -14.76
N GLU A 16 19.03 2.66 -14.45
CA GLU A 16 17.71 3.31 -14.56
C GLU A 16 17.49 4.38 -13.47
N LEU A 17 18.31 4.35 -12.41
CA LEU A 17 18.16 5.24 -11.27
C LEU A 17 19.14 6.41 -11.31
N GLU A 18 18.70 7.51 -10.71
CA GLU A 18 19.53 8.65 -10.35
C GLU A 18 19.17 9.21 -8.97
N LEU A 19 19.91 10.22 -8.50
CA LEU A 19 19.58 10.91 -7.25
C LEU A 19 18.97 12.28 -7.54
N ALA A 20 17.83 12.54 -6.94
CA ALA A 20 17.29 13.90 -6.86
C ALA A 20 18.19 14.80 -6.01
N SER A 21 17.98 16.11 -6.07
CA SER A 21 18.75 17.11 -5.32
C SER A 21 18.69 16.91 -3.80
N ASN A 22 17.57 16.39 -3.30
CA ASN A 22 17.38 16.04 -1.89
C ASN A 22 18.02 14.69 -1.49
N GLY A 23 18.56 13.95 -2.47
CA GLY A 23 19.25 12.67 -2.28
C GLY A 23 18.33 11.44 -2.28
N ASP A 24 17.06 11.54 -2.64
CA ASP A 24 16.21 10.39 -2.91
C ASP A 24 16.60 9.72 -4.23
N PHE A 25 16.35 8.40 -4.30
CA PHE A 25 16.40 7.68 -5.57
C PHE A 25 15.17 8.02 -6.41
N ILE A 26 15.41 8.39 -7.66
CA ILE A 26 14.36 8.65 -8.65
C ILE A 26 14.67 7.90 -9.93
N MET A 27 13.64 7.70 -10.74
CA MET A 27 13.78 7.10 -12.07
C MET A 27 14.33 8.13 -13.05
N LYS A 28 15.28 7.72 -13.89
CA LYS A 28 15.66 8.53 -15.05
C LYS A 28 14.49 8.60 -16.02
N LYS A 29 14.26 9.77 -16.62
CA LYS A 29 13.13 10.04 -17.51
C LYS A 29 13.09 9.12 -18.71
N ASP A 30 14.23 8.81 -19.32
CA ASP A 30 14.33 7.97 -20.50
C ASP A 30 13.68 6.59 -20.34
N PHE A 31 13.57 6.08 -19.11
CA PHE A 31 12.97 4.78 -18.82
C PHE A 31 11.47 4.83 -18.54
N ILE A 32 10.90 6.01 -18.30
CA ILE A 32 9.51 6.16 -17.86
C ILE A 32 8.67 7.11 -18.71
N GLU A 33 9.27 7.91 -19.59
CA GLU A 33 8.56 8.97 -20.33
C GLU A 33 7.45 8.46 -21.27
N ASN A 34 7.53 7.19 -21.68
CA ASN A 34 6.54 6.56 -22.54
C ASN A 34 5.36 5.94 -21.78
N TYR A 35 5.38 5.95 -20.45
CA TYR A 35 4.33 5.37 -19.62
C TYR A 35 3.50 6.44 -18.94
N GLU A 36 2.19 6.24 -18.93
CA GLU A 36 1.35 6.85 -17.92
C GLU A 36 1.36 5.96 -16.69
N ILE A 37 1.75 6.48 -15.53
CA ILE A 37 1.86 5.73 -14.29
C ILE A 37 0.82 6.26 -13.29
N ILE A 38 -0.02 5.36 -12.77
CA ILE A 38 -1.00 5.64 -11.73
C ILE A 38 -0.67 4.79 -10.51
N ASP A 39 -0.26 5.43 -9.43
CA ASP A 39 0.01 4.75 -8.15
C ASP A 39 -1.31 4.45 -7.43
N PHE A 40 -1.70 3.18 -7.42
CA PHE A 40 -2.97 2.76 -6.85
C PHE A 40 -2.93 2.55 -5.33
N HIS A 41 -1.74 2.60 -4.73
CA HIS A 41 -1.58 2.40 -3.29
C HIS A 41 -0.45 3.24 -2.72
N CYS A 42 -0.81 4.39 -2.17
CA CYS A 42 0.13 5.24 -1.44
C CYS A 42 -0.54 5.89 -0.22
N HIS A 43 0.27 6.54 0.60
CA HIS A 43 -0.16 7.19 1.83
C HIS A 43 0.44 8.58 1.95
N SER A 44 -0.16 9.42 2.79
CA SER A 44 0.38 10.73 3.16
C SER A 44 0.29 10.96 4.67
N TYR A 45 1.02 11.96 5.15
CA TYR A 45 0.96 12.37 6.56
C TYR A 45 -0.47 12.68 7.00
N GLU A 46 -1.26 13.29 6.13
CA GLU A 46 -2.62 13.71 6.39
C GLU A 46 -3.57 12.51 6.61
N GLY A 47 -3.26 11.35 6.03
CA GLY A 47 -4.01 10.10 6.21
C GLY A 47 -3.53 9.24 7.39
N LEU A 48 -2.64 9.75 8.24
CA LEU A 48 -1.92 8.98 9.27
C LEU A 48 -2.31 9.31 10.70
N PHE A 49 -3.44 9.92 10.93
CA PHE A 49 -3.85 10.28 12.28
C PHE A 49 -3.78 9.09 13.24
N GLN A 50 -3.11 9.26 14.39
CA GLN A 50 -3.09 8.37 15.55
C GLN A 50 -2.24 7.09 15.49
N LEU A 51 -1.42 6.84 14.46
CA LEU A 51 -0.46 5.72 14.52
C LEU A 51 0.58 5.86 15.64
N PHE A 52 0.83 7.08 16.08
CA PHE A 52 1.78 7.40 17.14
C PHE A 52 1.19 8.33 18.17
N PRO A 53 1.77 8.37 19.38
CA PRO A 53 1.46 9.42 20.33
C PRO A 53 1.62 10.80 19.66
N PRO A 54 0.73 11.77 19.95
CA PRO A 54 0.78 13.11 19.31
C PRO A 54 2.12 13.82 19.44
N SER A 55 2.90 13.48 20.47
CA SER A 55 4.26 14.00 20.68
C SER A 55 5.26 13.55 19.61
N LEU A 56 5.01 12.42 18.95
CA LEU A 56 5.86 11.83 17.90
C LEU A 56 5.32 12.10 16.50
N GLN A 57 4.05 12.48 16.36
CA GLN A 57 3.42 12.87 15.10
C GLN A 57 3.55 14.38 14.91
N LYS A 58 4.56 14.79 14.14
CA LYS A 58 4.74 16.22 13.79
C LYS A 58 4.93 16.33 12.29
N LYS A 59 3.97 16.97 11.61
CA LYS A 59 4.12 17.36 10.21
C LYS A 59 5.45 18.10 10.02
N LYS A 60 6.25 17.65 9.06
CA LYS A 60 7.54 18.24 8.73
C LYS A 60 7.55 18.63 7.26
N THR A 61 7.84 19.87 7.01
CA THR A 61 7.80 20.49 5.67
C THR A 61 9.20 20.66 5.06
N ASP A 62 10.23 20.05 5.62
CA ASP A 62 11.57 20.06 5.02
C ASP A 62 11.64 19.06 3.87
N HIS A 63 11.29 19.53 2.68
CA HIS A 63 11.31 18.75 1.46
C HIS A 63 12.72 18.56 0.88
N ASN A 64 13.73 19.25 1.41
CA ASN A 64 15.12 19.14 0.97
C ASN A 64 15.83 17.90 1.52
N ARG A 65 15.15 17.13 2.37
CA ARG A 65 15.68 15.92 2.96
C ARG A 65 15.17 14.69 2.22
N ALA A 66 16.07 13.72 1.96
CA ALA A 66 15.67 12.42 1.46
C ALA A 66 14.74 11.71 2.45
N LEU A 67 13.59 11.19 1.98
CA LEU A 67 12.67 10.39 2.80
C LEU A 67 13.37 9.13 3.29
N MET A 68 14.08 8.48 2.40
CA MET A 68 14.81 7.24 2.64
C MET A 68 16.31 7.51 2.77
N ASP A 69 16.70 8.39 3.70
CA ASP A 69 18.10 8.64 3.97
C ASP A 69 18.74 7.48 4.73
N LEU A 70 19.28 6.52 3.98
CA LEU A 70 20.03 5.38 4.53
C LEU A 70 21.24 5.79 5.39
N SER A 71 21.69 7.05 5.32
CA SER A 71 22.78 7.55 6.12
C SER A 71 22.41 7.75 7.59
N CYS A 72 21.11 7.95 7.86
CA CYS A 72 20.59 8.17 9.22
C CYS A 72 20.31 6.89 10.00
N PHE A 73 20.40 5.71 9.38
CA PHE A 73 20.11 4.45 10.04
C PHE A 73 21.40 3.78 10.51
N PRO A 74 21.56 3.55 11.81
CA PRO A 74 22.77 2.92 12.38
C PRO A 74 22.93 1.45 11.99
N PHE A 75 21.90 0.84 11.41
CA PHE A 75 21.89 -0.56 11.03
C PHE A 75 21.91 -0.73 9.50
N SER A 76 22.68 -1.72 9.03
CA SER A 76 22.65 -2.17 7.64
C SER A 76 21.24 -2.71 7.33
N MET A 77 20.39 -1.90 6.70
CA MET A 77 19.07 -2.34 6.31
C MET A 77 19.14 -2.96 4.91
N ASN A 78 19.02 -4.28 4.82
CA ASN A 78 18.80 -4.99 3.55
C ASN A 78 17.38 -4.78 3.00
N LEU A 79 16.63 -3.83 3.55
CA LEU A 79 15.31 -3.41 3.05
C LEU A 79 15.34 -2.92 1.59
N PHE A 80 16.54 -2.72 1.03
CA PHE A 80 16.74 -2.13 -0.28
C PHE A 80 17.69 -2.93 -1.15
N ASP A 81 17.80 -4.22 -0.93
CA ASP A 81 18.38 -5.09 -1.93
C ASP A 81 17.36 -5.22 -3.06
N LEU A 82 17.58 -4.47 -4.14
CA LEU A 82 16.69 -4.47 -5.32
C LEU A 82 16.66 -5.84 -6.03
N ASN A 83 17.62 -6.71 -5.75
CA ASN A 83 17.67 -8.07 -6.28
C ASN A 83 16.97 -9.07 -5.34
N LYS A 84 16.76 -8.68 -4.08
CA LYS A 84 15.99 -9.45 -3.11
C LYS A 84 14.75 -8.67 -2.75
N VAL A 85 13.70 -9.41 -2.55
CA VAL A 85 12.44 -8.90 -2.03
C VAL A 85 12.71 -7.99 -0.85
N TYR A 86 12.04 -6.87 -0.75
CA TYR A 86 12.03 -6.03 0.44
C TYR A 86 11.82 -6.83 1.72
N PHE A 87 11.16 -7.99 1.63
CA PHE A 87 10.72 -8.82 2.74
C PHE A 87 10.92 -10.33 2.52
N SER A 88 11.75 -10.78 1.57
CA SER A 88 11.95 -12.23 1.32
C SER A 88 12.42 -12.99 2.55
N ASP A 89 13.05 -12.29 3.47
CA ASP A 89 13.57 -12.85 4.70
C ASP A 89 12.77 -12.37 5.91
N CYS A 90 11.46 -12.15 5.78
CA CYS A 90 10.68 -11.87 6.97
C CYS A 90 10.74 -13.07 7.90
N PRO A 91 11.27 -12.88 9.10
CA PRO A 91 11.39 -13.99 10.03
C PRO A 91 9.99 -14.45 10.42
N THR A 92 9.67 -15.69 10.10
CA THR A 92 8.46 -16.37 10.54
C THR A 92 8.33 -16.45 12.06
N LYS A 93 9.41 -16.10 12.79
CA LYS A 93 9.47 -16.07 14.26
C LYS A 93 9.66 -14.64 14.76
N LEU A 94 8.58 -14.04 15.23
CA LEU A 94 8.54 -12.68 15.79
C LEU A 94 9.59 -12.38 16.88
N PHE A 95 10.00 -13.40 17.62
CA PHE A 95 10.97 -13.30 18.72
C PHE A 95 12.40 -13.75 18.35
N SER A 96 12.67 -14.04 17.07
CA SER A 96 14.04 -14.24 16.60
C SER A 96 14.81 -12.92 16.58
N ILE A 97 16.14 -12.98 16.56
CA ILE A 97 17.00 -11.79 16.44
C ILE A 97 16.62 -10.97 15.20
N ASP A 98 16.29 -11.64 14.10
CA ASP A 98 15.88 -11.00 12.87
C ASP A 98 14.47 -10.43 12.95
N GLY A 99 13.56 -11.06 13.71
CA GLY A 99 12.24 -10.50 14.04
C GLY A 99 12.33 -9.22 14.85
N VAL A 100 13.21 -9.16 15.84
CA VAL A 100 13.48 -7.93 16.61
C VAL A 100 14.10 -6.85 15.74
N LYS A 101 15.07 -7.19 14.89
CA LYS A 101 15.65 -6.23 13.94
C LYS A 101 14.59 -5.67 12.98
N THR A 102 13.73 -6.53 12.44
CA THR A 102 12.66 -6.13 11.53
C THR A 102 11.68 -5.17 12.22
N ARG A 103 11.28 -5.43 13.46
CA ARG A 103 10.43 -4.51 14.25
C ARG A 103 11.08 -3.15 14.46
N ILE A 104 12.36 -3.12 14.82
CA ILE A 104 13.10 -1.85 14.99
C ILE A 104 13.12 -1.08 13.66
N LYS A 105 13.32 -1.76 12.54
CA LYS A 105 13.33 -1.16 11.21
C LYS A 105 11.96 -0.55 10.87
N LEU A 106 10.88 -1.27 11.13
CA LEU A 106 9.52 -0.79 10.90
C LEU A 106 9.18 0.40 11.78
N PHE A 107 9.51 0.31 13.07
CA PHE A 107 9.27 1.41 14.00
C PHE A 107 10.03 2.67 13.58
N THR A 108 11.28 2.53 13.15
CA THR A 108 12.06 3.68 12.66
C THR A 108 11.58 4.17 11.30
N GLY A 109 11.16 3.26 10.40
CA GLY A 109 10.57 3.60 9.11
C GLY A 109 9.29 4.44 9.23
N ALA A 110 8.51 4.20 10.27
CA ALA A 110 7.29 4.95 10.52
C ALA A 110 7.51 6.46 10.73
N PHE A 111 8.69 6.89 11.21
CA PHE A 111 9.00 8.33 11.30
C PHE A 111 9.14 9.04 9.96
N VAL A 112 9.33 8.31 8.88
CA VAL A 112 9.34 8.83 7.50
C VAL A 112 8.00 9.48 7.18
N LEU A 113 6.90 8.95 7.73
CA LEU A 113 5.54 9.46 7.53
C LEU A 113 5.39 10.93 7.93
N ASN A 114 6.13 11.40 8.92
CA ASN A 114 6.10 12.82 9.33
C ASN A 114 6.53 13.79 8.22
N TYR A 115 7.25 13.30 7.22
CA TYR A 115 7.74 14.08 6.09
C TYR A 115 6.93 13.85 4.81
N ALA A 116 6.07 12.84 4.78
CA ALA A 116 5.29 12.46 3.61
C ALA A 116 4.02 13.29 3.47
N THR A 117 4.15 14.61 3.46
CA THR A 117 3.02 15.52 3.23
C THR A 117 2.49 15.39 1.80
N ILE A 118 1.29 15.90 1.54
CA ILE A 118 0.73 15.95 0.17
C ILE A 118 1.66 16.68 -0.78
N GLU A 119 2.23 17.80 -0.37
CA GLU A 119 3.16 18.56 -1.18
C GLU A 119 4.41 17.74 -1.52
N ARG A 120 4.89 16.94 -0.54
CA ARG A 120 6.02 16.05 -0.75
C ARG A 120 5.66 14.89 -1.68
N LEU A 121 4.50 14.28 -1.52
CA LEU A 121 4.00 13.22 -2.40
C LEU A 121 3.94 13.71 -3.85
N LEU A 122 3.35 14.88 -4.10
CA LEU A 122 3.25 15.47 -5.43
C LEU A 122 4.62 15.74 -6.05
N MET A 123 5.57 16.26 -5.27
CA MET A 123 6.95 16.48 -5.72
C MET A 123 7.64 15.15 -6.09
N ASP A 124 7.49 14.12 -5.28
CA ASP A 124 8.08 12.80 -5.55
C ASP A 124 7.41 12.11 -6.74
N MET A 125 6.10 12.30 -6.95
CA MET A 125 5.39 11.88 -8.17
C MET A 125 5.96 12.54 -9.42
N ASP A 126 6.22 13.86 -9.37
CA ASP A 126 6.82 14.60 -10.49
C ASP A 126 8.23 14.09 -10.81
N HIS A 127 9.03 13.80 -9.81
CA HIS A 127 10.36 13.22 -9.96
C HIS A 127 10.34 11.83 -10.63
N ASN A 128 9.29 11.03 -10.38
CA ASN A 128 9.19 9.66 -10.86
C ASN A 128 8.17 9.47 -12.01
N GLY A 129 7.67 10.56 -12.59
CA GLY A 129 6.74 10.50 -13.73
C GLY A 129 5.37 9.90 -13.39
N ILE A 130 4.98 9.88 -12.11
CA ILE A 130 3.66 9.38 -11.69
C ILE A 130 2.62 10.46 -11.96
N SER A 131 1.66 10.15 -12.82
CA SER A 131 0.64 11.11 -13.25
C SER A 131 -0.46 11.30 -12.21
N LYS A 132 -0.89 10.21 -11.57
CA LYS A 132 -1.99 10.18 -10.61
C LYS A 132 -1.70 9.20 -9.47
N ALA A 133 -2.36 9.42 -8.32
CA ALA A 133 -2.21 8.53 -7.17
C ALA A 133 -3.53 8.35 -6.41
N VAL A 134 -3.73 7.15 -5.86
CA VAL A 134 -4.82 6.84 -4.93
C VAL A 134 -4.25 6.82 -3.51
N ILE A 135 -4.64 7.82 -2.73
CA ILE A 135 -4.15 7.98 -1.36
C ILE A 135 -5.09 7.25 -0.42
N HIS A 136 -4.53 6.32 0.35
CA HIS A 136 -5.26 5.57 1.36
C HIS A 136 -4.92 6.06 2.77
N GLN A 137 -5.95 6.22 3.59
CA GLN A 137 -5.75 6.37 5.01
C GLN A 137 -5.27 5.05 5.64
N ILE A 138 -4.38 5.13 6.62
CA ILE A 138 -3.85 3.94 7.33
C ILE A 138 -4.66 3.68 8.59
N ASN A 139 -5.11 4.73 9.25
CA ASN A 139 -5.78 4.64 10.54
C ASN A 139 -7.18 4.04 10.46
N PRO A 140 -7.70 3.56 11.62
CA PRO A 140 -9.13 3.41 11.75
C PRO A 140 -9.82 4.71 11.33
N PRO A 141 -10.90 4.62 10.56
CA PRO A 141 -11.64 5.80 10.15
C PRO A 141 -12.25 6.44 11.40
N ASP A 142 -11.57 7.46 11.91
CA ASP A 142 -12.25 8.38 12.81
C ASP A 142 -13.02 9.40 11.97
N LYS A 143 -13.88 10.15 12.65
CA LYS A 143 -14.82 11.09 12.00
C LYS A 143 -14.13 12.16 11.13
N ASN A 144 -12.81 12.31 11.22
CA ASN A 144 -12.10 13.43 10.60
C ASN A 144 -11.13 13.03 9.50
N SER A 145 -10.55 11.82 9.54
CA SER A 145 -9.46 11.47 8.62
C SER A 145 -9.96 11.25 7.18
N ALA A 146 -11.13 10.68 7.01
CA ALA A 146 -11.69 10.45 5.69
C ALA A 146 -12.21 11.75 5.06
N ASP A 147 -12.78 12.66 5.85
CA ASP A 147 -13.21 13.97 5.37
C ASP A 147 -12.01 14.84 4.96
N ILE A 148 -10.91 14.78 5.70
CA ILE A 148 -9.67 15.47 5.32
C ILE A 148 -9.13 14.92 3.99
N MET A 149 -9.13 13.62 3.79
CA MET A 149 -8.68 13.03 2.52
C MET A 149 -9.58 13.46 1.37
N GLU A 150 -10.89 13.53 1.59
CA GLU A 150 -11.85 14.01 0.60
C GLU A 150 -11.61 15.48 0.22
N GLU A 151 -11.38 16.36 1.20
CA GLU A 151 -11.03 17.76 0.95
C GLU A 151 -9.74 17.90 0.12
N ILE A 152 -8.73 17.07 0.37
CA ILE A 152 -7.47 17.08 -0.35
C ILE A 152 -7.67 16.68 -1.81
N VAL A 153 -8.40 15.59 -2.08
CA VAL A 153 -8.61 15.12 -3.46
C VAL A 153 -9.54 16.04 -4.23
N ALA A 154 -10.51 16.68 -3.58
CA ALA A 154 -11.36 17.69 -4.22
C ALA A 154 -10.58 18.91 -4.74
N GLN A 155 -9.41 19.18 -4.18
CA GLN A 155 -8.55 20.29 -4.58
C GLN A 155 -7.42 19.88 -5.54
N ASN A 156 -7.31 18.59 -5.89
CA ASN A 156 -6.20 18.11 -6.71
C ASN A 156 -6.61 17.00 -7.68
N GLU A 157 -6.67 17.32 -8.96
CA GLU A 157 -7.10 16.43 -10.04
C GLU A 157 -6.21 15.18 -10.23
N ARG A 158 -5.02 15.17 -9.65
CA ARG A 158 -4.09 14.05 -9.72
C ARG A 158 -4.31 13.03 -8.62
N LEU A 159 -5.10 13.37 -7.59
CA LEU A 159 -5.27 12.56 -6.41
C LEU A 159 -6.68 12.00 -6.32
N TYR A 160 -6.76 10.74 -5.93
CA TYR A 160 -8.00 10.03 -5.60
C TYR A 160 -7.93 9.49 -4.19
N THR A 161 -9.07 9.15 -3.60
CA THR A 161 -9.14 8.47 -2.31
C THR A 161 -10.25 7.44 -2.27
N PHE A 162 -10.18 6.56 -1.29
CA PHE A 162 -11.20 5.57 -0.97
C PHE A 162 -11.85 5.92 0.38
N GLY A 163 -13.15 5.71 0.48
CA GLY A 163 -13.86 5.81 1.74
C GLY A 163 -13.47 4.67 2.69
N SER A 164 -13.62 4.86 3.97
CA SER A 164 -13.36 3.82 4.96
C SER A 164 -14.38 3.90 6.09
N VAL A 165 -14.94 2.76 6.47
CA VAL A 165 -15.91 2.61 7.56
C VAL A 165 -15.46 1.44 8.43
N HIS A 166 -15.58 1.60 9.74
CA HIS A 166 -15.23 0.54 10.67
C HIS A 166 -16.41 -0.40 10.90
N PRO A 167 -16.24 -1.74 10.94
CA PRO A 167 -17.36 -2.69 11.09
C PRO A 167 -18.12 -2.56 12.40
N PHE A 168 -17.52 -1.95 13.43
CA PHE A 168 -18.12 -1.71 14.73
C PHE A 168 -18.61 -0.27 14.93
N ASP A 169 -18.72 0.52 13.86
CA ASP A 169 -19.31 1.84 13.93
C ASP A 169 -20.83 1.76 14.20
N GLU A 170 -21.36 2.70 14.97
CA GLU A 170 -22.79 2.76 15.29
C GLU A 170 -23.63 3.29 14.11
N ASP A 171 -23.03 4.07 13.21
CA ASP A 171 -23.69 4.84 12.15
C ASP A 171 -23.19 4.48 10.74
N ILE A 172 -22.92 3.17 10.48
CA ILE A 172 -22.38 2.64 9.22
C ILE A 172 -23.15 3.16 7.98
N ASP A 173 -24.48 3.06 7.99
CA ASP A 173 -25.30 3.43 6.83
C ASP A 173 -25.23 4.94 6.54
N SER A 174 -25.14 5.76 7.57
CA SER A 174 -24.97 7.21 7.45
C SER A 174 -23.62 7.56 6.85
N LYS A 175 -22.55 6.88 7.27
CA LYS A 175 -21.20 7.07 6.74
C LYS A 175 -21.08 6.62 5.29
N ILE A 176 -21.63 5.45 4.95
CA ILE A 176 -21.67 4.99 3.55
C ILE A 176 -22.39 6.01 2.68
N LYS A 177 -23.57 6.47 3.11
CA LYS A 177 -24.33 7.50 2.36
C LYS A 177 -23.54 8.80 2.21
N HIS A 178 -22.82 9.23 3.26
CA HIS A 178 -21.97 10.42 3.21
C HIS A 178 -20.89 10.26 2.14
N TYR A 179 -20.10 9.18 2.19
CA TYR A 179 -19.01 8.97 1.24
C TYR A 179 -19.49 8.75 -0.19
N MET A 180 -20.66 8.15 -0.40
CA MET A 180 -21.25 8.02 -1.74
C MET A 180 -21.63 9.37 -2.36
N ASN A 181 -21.77 10.43 -1.57
CA ASN A 181 -21.95 11.80 -2.04
C ASN A 181 -20.62 12.57 -2.22
N CYS A 182 -19.50 11.96 -1.84
CA CYS A 182 -18.15 12.49 -2.00
C CYS A 182 -17.49 11.97 -3.30
N HIS A 183 -16.21 12.31 -3.48
CA HIS A 183 -15.44 11.95 -4.69
C HIS A 183 -14.66 10.61 -4.54
N ILE A 184 -15.06 9.75 -3.60
CA ILE A 184 -14.39 8.45 -3.40
C ILE A 184 -14.49 7.58 -4.65
N LYS A 185 -13.46 6.74 -4.86
CA LYS A 185 -13.36 5.80 -5.98
C LYS A 185 -13.44 4.33 -5.58
N GLY A 186 -13.63 4.05 -4.30
CA GLY A 186 -13.72 2.72 -3.73
C GLY A 186 -13.76 2.76 -2.21
N TRP A 187 -13.67 1.59 -1.61
CA TRP A 187 -13.66 1.40 -0.16
C TRP A 187 -12.35 0.80 0.31
N LYS A 188 -11.79 1.33 1.40
CA LYS A 188 -10.59 0.79 2.06
C LYS A 188 -10.96 0.06 3.33
N ILE A 189 -10.52 -1.19 3.44
CA ILE A 189 -10.61 -2.00 4.66
C ILE A 189 -9.19 -2.37 5.10
N ASN A 190 -8.84 -2.05 6.34
CA ASN A 190 -7.53 -2.38 6.90
C ASN A 190 -7.68 -3.12 8.24
N PRO A 191 -7.90 -4.44 8.22
CA PRO A 191 -8.12 -5.21 9.44
C PRO A 191 -6.91 -5.19 10.38
N HIS A 192 -5.69 -5.11 9.82
CA HIS A 192 -4.46 -5.14 10.60
C HIS A 192 -4.31 -3.95 11.54
N VAL A 193 -4.61 -2.75 11.06
CA VAL A 193 -4.48 -1.51 11.83
C VAL A 193 -5.74 -1.23 12.62
N CYS A 194 -6.91 -1.51 12.03
CA CYS A 194 -8.20 -1.23 12.67
C CYS A 194 -8.57 -2.23 13.77
N GLY A 195 -7.88 -3.36 13.87
CA GLY A 195 -8.02 -4.28 14.99
C GLY A 195 -9.30 -5.14 14.96
N PHE A 196 -9.72 -5.62 13.78
CA PHE A 196 -10.81 -6.57 13.63
C PHE A 196 -10.44 -7.73 12.71
N SER A 197 -11.19 -8.84 12.78
CA SER A 197 -11.04 -9.94 11.82
C SER A 197 -11.87 -9.69 10.59
N ILE A 198 -11.29 -9.91 9.38
CA ILE A 198 -11.99 -9.63 8.12
C ILE A 198 -13.20 -10.57 7.92
N ASP A 199 -13.18 -11.75 8.52
CA ASP A 199 -14.18 -12.79 8.44
C ASP A 199 -15.20 -12.81 9.60
N CYS A 200 -15.14 -11.82 10.53
CA CYS A 200 -16.14 -11.74 11.59
C CYS A 200 -17.51 -11.27 11.05
N GLU A 201 -18.56 -11.58 11.79
CA GLU A 201 -19.93 -11.27 11.40
C GLU A 201 -20.15 -9.81 11.06
N GLU A 202 -19.60 -8.90 11.85
CA GLU A 202 -19.71 -7.46 11.65
C GLU A 202 -18.96 -7.01 10.40
N SER A 203 -17.79 -7.62 10.10
CA SER A 203 -17.04 -7.34 8.89
C SER A 203 -17.78 -7.82 7.66
N LEU A 204 -18.34 -9.01 7.68
CA LEU A 204 -19.15 -9.55 6.57
C LEU A 204 -20.39 -8.69 6.33
N ALA A 205 -21.09 -8.26 7.41
CA ALA A 205 -22.24 -7.35 7.30
C ALA A 205 -21.85 -5.99 6.72
N LEU A 206 -20.68 -5.44 7.09
CA LEU A 206 -20.15 -4.22 6.47
C LEU A 206 -19.85 -4.46 4.99
N ILE A 207 -19.11 -5.51 4.64
CA ILE A 207 -18.73 -5.82 3.25
C ILE A 207 -19.97 -6.00 2.38
N GLU A 208 -21.04 -6.63 2.88
CA GLU A 208 -22.30 -6.74 2.16
C GLU A 208 -22.88 -5.36 1.80
N LYS A 209 -22.86 -4.42 2.74
CA LYS A 209 -23.33 -3.04 2.48
C LYS A 209 -22.43 -2.31 1.49
N LEU A 210 -21.12 -2.45 1.61
CA LEU A 210 -20.15 -1.82 0.70
C LEU A 210 -20.28 -2.40 -0.72
N SER A 211 -20.45 -3.71 -0.86
CA SER A 211 -20.64 -4.39 -2.15
C SER A 211 -21.85 -3.85 -2.93
N ARG A 212 -22.93 -3.52 -2.23
CA ARG A 212 -24.14 -2.93 -2.84
C ARG A 212 -23.91 -1.56 -3.45
N THR A 213 -22.81 -0.88 -3.12
CA THR A 213 -22.46 0.42 -3.73
C THR A 213 -21.91 0.30 -5.14
N GLY A 214 -21.49 -0.90 -5.56
CA GLY A 214 -20.84 -1.15 -6.85
C GLY A 214 -19.40 -0.62 -6.96
N LEU A 215 -18.84 -0.04 -5.90
CA LEU A 215 -17.45 0.42 -5.87
C LEU A 215 -16.50 -0.71 -5.47
N PRO A 216 -15.25 -0.71 -5.97
CA PRO A 216 -14.26 -1.70 -5.59
C PRO A 216 -13.89 -1.59 -4.11
N ILE A 217 -13.55 -2.72 -3.50
CA ILE A 217 -13.13 -2.81 -2.10
C ILE A 217 -11.67 -3.23 -2.03
N LEU A 218 -10.79 -2.33 -1.57
CA LEU A 218 -9.39 -2.62 -1.33
C LEU A 218 -9.18 -3.04 0.12
N CYS A 219 -8.64 -4.26 0.30
CA CYS A 219 -8.29 -4.81 1.59
C CYS A 219 -6.79 -4.94 1.75
N CYS A 220 -6.20 -4.40 2.83
CA CYS A 220 -4.87 -4.82 3.24
C CYS A 220 -4.92 -6.32 3.57
N SER A 221 -4.08 -7.14 2.95
CA SER A 221 -4.23 -8.58 2.96
C SER A 221 -2.95 -9.35 3.25
N GLY A 222 -3.11 -10.58 3.73
CA GLY A 222 -2.02 -11.48 4.04
C GLY A 222 -1.35 -11.19 5.38
N LEU A 223 -0.43 -12.07 5.77
CA LEU A 223 0.33 -11.93 7.00
C LEU A 223 1.26 -10.73 6.88
N GLY A 224 0.86 -9.65 7.51
CA GLY A 224 1.64 -8.41 7.59
C GLY A 224 2.69 -8.45 8.69
N LEU A 225 3.49 -7.42 8.72
CA LEU A 225 4.36 -7.15 9.87
C LEU A 225 3.49 -6.84 11.09
N PRO A 226 3.97 -7.08 12.32
CA PRO A 226 3.16 -7.04 13.53
C PRO A 226 2.72 -5.62 13.94
N GLN A 227 2.10 -4.90 13.02
CA GLN A 227 1.36 -3.66 13.31
C GLN A 227 0.18 -3.94 14.25
N GLU A 228 -0.29 -5.17 14.26
CA GLU A 228 -1.28 -5.72 15.18
C GLU A 228 -0.93 -5.49 16.67
N VAL A 229 0.35 -5.29 16.97
CA VAL A 229 0.80 -4.93 18.33
C VAL A 229 0.43 -3.48 18.68
N LEU A 230 0.13 -2.65 17.69
CA LEU A 230 -0.15 -1.22 17.86
C LEU A 230 -1.65 -0.90 17.92
N SER A 231 -2.53 -1.81 17.53
CA SER A 231 -3.96 -1.57 17.65
C SER A 231 -4.40 -1.65 19.10
N THR A 232 -4.69 -0.50 19.67
CA THR A 232 -5.13 -0.36 21.07
C THR A 232 -6.63 -0.62 21.27
N ASN A 233 -7.41 -0.64 20.19
CA ASN A 233 -8.87 -0.67 20.21
C ASN A 233 -9.44 -1.96 19.64
N ILE A 234 -9.06 -3.13 20.20
CA ILE A 234 -9.69 -4.40 19.85
C ILE A 234 -11.10 -4.42 20.46
N PRO A 235 -12.15 -4.60 19.63
CA PRO A 235 -13.50 -4.72 20.14
C PRO A 235 -13.63 -5.85 21.15
N SER A 236 -14.45 -5.65 22.19
CA SER A 236 -14.61 -6.60 23.29
C SER A 236 -15.10 -8.00 22.88
N ARG A 237 -15.65 -8.14 21.68
CA ARG A 237 -16.14 -9.40 21.12
C ARG A 237 -15.07 -10.22 20.39
N GLN A 238 -13.90 -9.64 20.15
CA GLN A 238 -12.81 -10.34 19.45
C GLN A 238 -11.63 -10.57 20.39
N THR A 239 -11.01 -11.72 20.26
CA THR A 239 -9.77 -11.98 21.00
C THR A 239 -8.59 -11.36 20.24
N LYS A 240 -7.55 -10.99 20.99
CA LYS A 240 -6.29 -10.52 20.39
C LYS A 240 -5.72 -11.52 19.36
N LYS A 241 -5.95 -12.83 19.58
CA LYS A 241 -5.50 -13.88 18.67
C LYS A 241 -6.27 -13.84 17.34
N ASP A 242 -7.58 -13.60 17.37
CA ASP A 242 -8.41 -13.55 16.16
C ASP A 242 -8.01 -12.36 15.28
N VAL A 243 -7.74 -11.22 15.91
CA VAL A 243 -7.29 -10.00 15.22
C VAL A 243 -5.88 -10.15 14.65
N MET A 244 -4.98 -10.83 15.39
CA MET A 244 -3.58 -11.02 14.95
C MET A 244 -3.41 -12.02 13.81
N ASN A 245 -4.40 -12.86 13.54
CA ASN A 245 -4.34 -13.86 12.49
C ASN A 245 -5.12 -13.39 11.25
N GLN A 246 -4.57 -12.43 10.50
CA GLN A 246 -5.17 -11.92 9.25
C GLN A 246 -4.59 -12.66 8.02
N ARG A 247 -4.57 -13.98 8.10
CA ARG A 247 -4.09 -14.84 7.02
C ARG A 247 -5.05 -14.88 5.84
N LEU A 248 -4.56 -15.30 4.68
CA LEU A 248 -5.34 -15.33 3.43
C LEU A 248 -6.52 -16.30 3.45
N ASP A 249 -6.50 -17.35 4.29
CA ASP A 249 -7.64 -18.24 4.49
C ASP A 249 -8.92 -17.50 4.93
N LYS A 250 -8.78 -16.44 5.72
CA LYS A 250 -9.91 -15.59 6.11
C LYS A 250 -10.44 -14.74 4.96
N TYR A 251 -9.55 -14.27 4.07
CA TYR A 251 -9.97 -13.52 2.89
C TYR A 251 -10.68 -14.42 1.89
N GLU A 252 -10.29 -15.69 1.78
CA GLU A 252 -10.99 -16.66 0.93
C GLU A 252 -12.47 -16.79 1.33
N ILE A 253 -12.77 -16.83 2.63
CA ILE A 253 -14.16 -16.83 3.13
C ILE A 253 -14.94 -15.61 2.64
N VAL A 254 -14.31 -14.43 2.66
CA VAL A 254 -14.93 -13.19 2.17
C VAL A 254 -15.20 -13.25 0.66
N LEU A 255 -14.21 -13.71 -0.12
CA LEU A 255 -14.34 -13.80 -1.57
C LEU A 255 -15.38 -14.83 -2.00
N ASP A 256 -15.44 -15.98 -1.32
CA ASP A 256 -16.47 -17.00 -1.56
C ASP A 256 -17.88 -16.49 -1.18
N THR A 257 -17.98 -15.62 -0.18
CA THR A 257 -19.26 -15.04 0.27
C THR A 257 -19.77 -13.96 -0.70
N PHE A 258 -18.86 -13.18 -1.31
CA PHE A 258 -19.21 -12.04 -2.17
C PHE A 258 -18.57 -12.17 -3.57
N PRO A 259 -18.91 -13.20 -4.35
CA PRO A 259 -18.22 -13.53 -5.60
C PRO A 259 -18.39 -12.47 -6.71
N GLU A 260 -19.44 -11.65 -6.64
CA GLU A 260 -19.69 -10.60 -7.63
C GLU A 260 -19.00 -9.26 -7.29
N THR A 261 -18.40 -9.17 -6.10
CA THR A 261 -17.76 -7.93 -5.65
C THR A 261 -16.34 -7.83 -6.19
N THR A 262 -15.98 -6.67 -6.72
CA THR A 262 -14.59 -6.41 -7.13
C THR A 262 -13.74 -6.12 -5.92
N PHE A 263 -12.89 -7.08 -5.56
CA PHE A 263 -11.89 -6.91 -4.52
C PHE A 263 -10.51 -6.60 -5.07
N ILE A 264 -9.75 -5.82 -4.30
CA ILE A 264 -8.33 -5.57 -4.53
C ILE A 264 -7.61 -6.00 -3.25
N LEU A 265 -6.83 -7.07 -3.34
CA LEU A 265 -6.05 -7.57 -2.21
C LEU A 265 -4.66 -6.92 -2.25
N ALA A 266 -4.44 -5.99 -1.33
CA ALA A 266 -3.23 -5.18 -1.32
C ALA A 266 -1.98 -5.99 -0.97
N HIS A 267 -0.81 -5.48 -1.42
CA HIS A 267 0.52 -6.02 -1.13
C HIS A 267 0.74 -7.46 -1.61
N SER A 268 -0.09 -7.94 -2.54
CA SER A 268 -0.06 -9.33 -3.04
C SER A 268 0.13 -10.36 -1.93
N GLY A 269 -0.56 -10.16 -0.80
CA GLY A 269 -0.54 -11.06 0.35
C GLY A 269 0.69 -10.95 1.25
N CYS A 270 1.53 -9.94 1.06
CA CYS A 270 2.75 -9.75 1.85
C CYS A 270 3.61 -11.02 1.91
N PHE A 271 3.65 -11.70 3.07
CA PHE A 271 4.46 -12.91 3.30
C PHE A 271 3.76 -14.22 2.93
N GLU A 272 2.53 -14.15 2.47
CA GLU A 272 1.75 -15.29 1.98
C GLU A 272 1.60 -15.23 0.45
N PHE A 273 2.68 -14.84 -0.26
CA PHE A 273 2.65 -14.58 -1.69
C PHE A 273 2.19 -15.80 -2.53
N GLU A 274 2.68 -17.00 -2.21
CA GLU A 274 2.29 -18.23 -2.92
C GLU A 274 0.81 -18.55 -2.70
N ASP A 275 0.30 -18.38 -1.48
CA ASP A 275 -1.11 -18.56 -1.16
C ASP A 275 -1.96 -17.49 -1.87
N MET A 276 -1.46 -16.25 -1.99
CA MET A 276 -2.13 -15.20 -2.77
C MET A 276 -2.26 -15.55 -4.25
N VAL A 277 -1.20 -16.07 -4.88
CA VAL A 277 -1.27 -16.51 -6.29
C VAL A 277 -2.35 -17.56 -6.47
N ASN A 278 -2.43 -18.56 -5.56
CA ASN A 278 -3.46 -19.60 -5.59
C ASN A 278 -4.87 -19.01 -5.42
N LEU A 279 -5.03 -18.07 -4.52
CA LEU A 279 -6.31 -17.40 -4.26
C LEU A 279 -6.77 -16.59 -5.49
N LEU A 280 -5.87 -15.85 -6.12
CA LEU A 280 -6.16 -15.07 -7.34
C LEU A 280 -6.51 -15.95 -8.55
N LYS A 281 -5.96 -17.17 -8.63
CA LYS A 281 -6.32 -18.15 -9.67
C LYS A 281 -7.74 -18.69 -9.45
N LYS A 282 -8.15 -18.87 -8.21
CA LYS A 282 -9.51 -19.33 -7.84
C LYS A 282 -10.56 -18.24 -8.08
N HIS A 283 -10.21 -16.96 -7.87
CA HIS A 283 -11.13 -15.82 -7.94
C HIS A 283 -10.76 -14.85 -9.07
N PRO A 284 -11.29 -15.02 -10.30
CA PRO A 284 -10.87 -14.27 -11.48
C PRO A 284 -11.27 -12.79 -11.48
N ASN A 285 -12.21 -12.38 -10.64
CA ASN A 285 -12.65 -10.99 -10.46
C ASN A 285 -11.86 -10.21 -9.39
N VAL A 286 -10.86 -10.86 -8.77
CA VAL A 286 -10.03 -10.25 -7.74
C VAL A 286 -8.75 -9.67 -8.34
N TYR A 287 -8.44 -8.44 -7.98
CA TYR A 287 -7.22 -7.73 -8.31
C TYR A 287 -6.22 -7.77 -7.16
N THR A 288 -4.96 -7.49 -7.45
CA THR A 288 -3.94 -7.27 -6.43
C THR A 288 -3.05 -6.09 -6.81
N ASP A 289 -2.45 -5.42 -5.84
CA ASP A 289 -1.39 -4.46 -6.11
C ASP A 289 0.00 -5.01 -5.78
N ILE A 290 1.00 -4.42 -6.41
CA ILE A 290 2.40 -4.86 -6.30
C ILE A 290 3.18 -4.11 -5.23
N SER A 291 2.52 -3.30 -4.41
CA SER A 291 3.22 -2.57 -3.36
C SER A 291 4.07 -3.50 -2.52
N ILE A 292 5.30 -3.08 -2.23
CA ILE A 292 6.32 -3.87 -1.52
C ILE A 292 6.77 -5.19 -2.21
N GLN A 293 6.35 -5.47 -3.45
CA GLN A 293 6.69 -6.70 -4.15
C GLN A 293 7.90 -6.55 -5.07
N PRO A 294 8.78 -7.58 -5.15
CA PRO A 294 9.95 -7.56 -6.03
C PRO A 294 9.59 -7.96 -7.46
N ALA A 295 10.49 -7.68 -8.38
CA ALA A 295 10.36 -8.06 -9.77
C ALA A 295 10.04 -9.55 -10.00
N GLY A 296 10.64 -10.45 -9.22
CA GLY A 296 10.40 -11.89 -9.32
C GLY A 296 8.96 -12.28 -9.00
N HIS A 297 8.35 -11.67 -7.98
CA HIS A 297 6.94 -11.91 -7.65
C HIS A 297 6.01 -11.30 -8.69
N ILE A 298 6.30 -10.10 -9.18
CA ILE A 298 5.51 -9.47 -10.24
C ILE A 298 5.54 -10.34 -11.52
N LYS A 299 6.72 -10.85 -11.88
CA LYS A 299 6.85 -11.80 -13.01
C LYS A 299 6.00 -13.05 -12.80
N THR A 300 5.97 -13.61 -11.59
CA THR A 300 5.12 -14.75 -11.24
C THR A 300 3.64 -14.41 -11.38
N LEU A 301 3.19 -13.26 -10.85
CA LEU A 301 1.80 -12.80 -11.00
C LEU A 301 1.41 -12.72 -12.48
N ILE A 302 2.23 -12.05 -13.32
CA ILE A 302 1.97 -11.94 -14.75
C ILE A 302 1.81 -13.33 -15.40
N GLY A 303 2.71 -14.26 -15.10
CA GLY A 303 2.69 -15.61 -15.65
C GLY A 303 1.50 -16.46 -15.20
N GLU A 304 1.01 -16.26 -13.98
CA GLU A 304 0.00 -17.12 -13.36
C GLU A 304 -1.43 -16.58 -13.52
N ILE A 305 -1.61 -15.26 -13.52
CA ILE A 305 -2.94 -14.64 -13.54
C ILE A 305 -3.13 -13.57 -14.62
N GLY A 306 -2.11 -13.31 -15.43
CA GLY A 306 -2.10 -12.20 -16.41
C GLY A 306 -1.83 -10.85 -15.78
N SER A 307 -1.45 -9.88 -16.64
CA SER A 307 -1.18 -8.50 -16.22
C SER A 307 -2.44 -7.67 -15.94
N GLU A 308 -3.61 -8.10 -16.43
CA GLU A 308 -4.87 -7.35 -16.46
C GLU A 308 -5.53 -7.21 -15.09
N ARG A 309 -5.01 -7.91 -14.07
CA ARG A 309 -5.49 -7.87 -12.69
C ARG A 309 -4.43 -7.44 -11.68
N VAL A 310 -3.29 -6.98 -12.18
CA VAL A 310 -2.17 -6.50 -11.36
C VAL A 310 -2.11 -4.98 -11.43
N LEU A 311 -2.20 -4.32 -10.28
CA LEU A 311 -2.18 -2.86 -10.15
C LEU A 311 -0.80 -2.38 -9.71
N PHE A 312 -0.34 -1.28 -10.27
CA PHE A 312 0.83 -0.59 -9.75
C PHE A 312 0.48 0.10 -8.43
N GLY A 313 1.25 -0.18 -7.39
CA GLY A 313 1.16 0.45 -6.08
C GLY A 313 2.54 0.54 -5.46
N THR A 314 2.82 1.56 -4.70
CA THR A 314 4.14 1.78 -4.10
C THR A 314 4.20 1.52 -2.62
N ASP A 315 3.08 1.66 -1.91
CA ASP A 315 3.05 1.78 -0.45
C ASP A 315 3.91 2.97 0.05
N TYR A 316 4.03 4.01 -0.80
CA TYR A 316 4.70 5.26 -0.42
C TYR A 316 4.11 5.80 0.89
N PRO A 317 4.89 6.28 1.84
CA PRO A 317 6.34 6.51 1.80
C PRO A 317 7.17 5.36 2.40
N PHE A 318 6.59 4.20 2.65
CA PHE A 318 7.32 3.05 3.21
C PHE A 318 8.33 2.48 2.21
N VAL A 319 8.03 2.61 0.91
CA VAL A 319 8.92 2.27 -0.19
C VAL A 319 9.03 3.47 -1.13
N THR A 320 10.21 3.68 -1.72
CA THR A 320 10.39 4.73 -2.73
C THR A 320 9.70 4.34 -4.03
N GLN A 321 9.00 5.30 -4.64
CA GLN A 321 8.30 5.11 -5.91
C GLN A 321 9.22 4.56 -7.00
N ALA A 322 10.46 5.03 -7.07
CA ALA A 322 11.45 4.57 -8.04
C ALA A 322 11.68 3.06 -7.99
N PHE A 323 11.70 2.45 -6.80
CA PHE A 323 11.93 1.01 -6.66
C PHE A 323 10.75 0.18 -7.14
N SER A 324 9.52 0.63 -6.87
CA SER A 324 8.33 -0.05 -7.37
C SER A 324 8.24 0.02 -8.90
N ILE A 325 8.58 1.16 -9.51
CA ILE A 325 8.64 1.31 -10.97
C ILE A 325 9.71 0.39 -11.54
N LEU A 326 10.92 0.40 -10.98
CA LEU A 326 12.02 -0.46 -11.42
C LEU A 326 11.65 -1.94 -11.32
N SER A 327 10.91 -2.34 -10.27
CA SER A 327 10.44 -3.73 -10.12
C SER A 327 9.53 -4.17 -11.27
N VAL A 328 8.63 -3.30 -11.75
CA VAL A 328 7.79 -3.58 -12.92
C VAL A 328 8.63 -3.68 -14.18
N LEU A 329 9.53 -2.72 -14.43
CA LEU A 329 10.39 -2.72 -15.61
C LEU A 329 11.24 -3.98 -15.75
N ARG A 330 11.66 -4.56 -14.60
CA ARG A 330 12.45 -5.81 -14.55
C ARG A 330 11.62 -7.08 -14.54
N ALA A 331 10.35 -7.00 -14.19
CA ALA A 331 9.47 -8.16 -14.16
C ALA A 331 9.11 -8.64 -15.57
N THR A 332 8.99 -7.71 -16.52
CA THR A 332 8.64 -8.00 -17.91
C THR A 332 9.25 -6.98 -18.88
N GLU A 333 9.58 -7.43 -20.09
CA GLU A 333 9.97 -6.57 -21.21
C GLU A 333 8.78 -6.28 -22.15
N ASN A 334 7.62 -6.87 -21.89
CA ASN A 334 6.42 -6.68 -22.68
C ASN A 334 5.75 -5.35 -22.35
N GLU A 335 5.73 -4.43 -23.32
CA GLU A 335 5.18 -3.08 -23.16
C GLU A 335 3.68 -3.07 -22.89
N GLU A 336 2.93 -4.04 -23.36
CA GLU A 336 1.50 -4.14 -23.08
C GLU A 336 1.26 -4.54 -21.63
N GLU A 337 2.02 -5.52 -21.09
CA GLU A 337 1.93 -5.91 -19.68
C GLU A 337 2.30 -4.75 -18.75
N ARG A 338 3.40 -4.02 -19.07
CA ARG A 338 3.77 -2.80 -18.34
C ARG A 338 2.64 -1.77 -18.34
N THR A 339 2.02 -1.55 -19.50
CA THR A 339 0.93 -0.59 -19.66
C THR A 339 -0.32 -1.00 -18.85
N PHE A 340 -0.64 -2.30 -18.80
CA PHE A 340 -1.72 -2.80 -17.95
C PHE A 340 -1.43 -2.50 -16.48
N ILE A 341 -0.25 -2.87 -16.00
CA ILE A 341 0.15 -2.69 -14.59
C ILE A 341 0.22 -1.21 -14.23
N PHE A 342 0.90 -0.38 -15.04
CA PHE A 342 1.11 1.02 -14.72
C PHE A 342 -0.15 1.88 -14.78
N SER A 343 -1.10 1.61 -15.69
CA SER A 343 -2.25 2.51 -15.83
C SER A 343 -3.57 1.88 -16.25
N LYS A 344 -3.63 0.95 -17.19
CA LYS A 344 -4.90 0.48 -17.76
C LYS A 344 -5.84 -0.11 -16.71
N ASN A 345 -5.31 -0.94 -15.80
CA ASN A 345 -6.09 -1.55 -14.74
C ASN A 345 -6.62 -0.50 -13.75
N ALA A 346 -5.76 0.43 -13.34
CA ALA A 346 -6.15 1.54 -12.47
C ALA A 346 -7.26 2.39 -13.10
N LYS A 347 -7.12 2.75 -14.39
CA LYS A 347 -8.15 3.51 -15.11
C LYS A 347 -9.49 2.78 -15.16
N ARG A 348 -9.47 1.47 -15.40
CA ARG A 348 -10.69 0.64 -15.40
C ARG A 348 -11.42 0.76 -14.07
N LEU A 349 -10.71 0.59 -12.96
CA LEU A 349 -11.30 0.63 -11.62
C LEU A 349 -11.74 2.05 -11.19
N LEU A 350 -10.98 3.09 -11.54
CA LEU A 350 -11.28 4.46 -11.16
C LEU A 350 -12.45 5.08 -11.99
N ASN A 351 -12.67 4.62 -13.21
CA ASN A 351 -13.72 5.14 -14.09
C ASN A 351 -15.05 4.37 -13.99
N GLY A 352 -15.11 3.29 -13.19
CA GLY A 352 -16.35 2.53 -12.99
C GLY A 352 -16.80 1.73 -14.21
N SER A 353 -15.92 1.40 -15.13
CA SER A 353 -16.20 0.50 -16.26
C SER A 353 -15.90 -0.93 -15.82
N PHE A 354 -16.88 -1.61 -15.25
CA PHE A 354 -16.86 -3.05 -14.94
C PHE A 354 -17.58 -3.84 -16.01
#